data_b0650cd3b9438ebac205f80d96339334
#
_entry.id   b0650cd3b9438ebac205f80d96339334
#
_cell.length_a   1.000
_cell.length_b   1.000
_cell.length_c   1.000
_cell.angle_alpha   90.00
_cell.angle_beta   90.00
_cell.angle_gamma   90.00
#
_symmetry.space_group_name_H-M   'P 1'
#
loop_
_entity.id
_entity.type
_entity.pdbx_description
1 polymer ?
#
loop_
_entity_poly.entity_id
_entity_poly.type
_entity_poly.pdbx_seq_one_letter_code
_entity_poly.pdbx_strand_id
1 'polypeptide(L)'
;MKKILLLALSVQLSSSYAQNADQIQSNWTKKGVITFLANQSSFNNWIAGGVDNISGTLGLNYDFNYLKEHWTWDNKLIANFGITKIKGQEVQKSSDLLEWNSILGKKAKNLWYYSFFLNFKTQFADDLDKDTKGPTTFLSPAYIQFGPGLFWKKSDNLKINFAPATSRFIIVDKSLTLPNEKYFGVEEGKSTRYELGASISAYYKLNLMKNISMENILNLFSNYLNEARNIDLDYSMNLIMTVNKYISANFSIQTIYDDNAFRGLQTRQVFGIGVNYDF
;
A
#
# COMPACT_ATOMS: atom_id res chain seq x y z
N MET A 1 -10.81 -33.73 4.78
CA MET A 1 -10.35 -33.00 5.99
C MET A 1 -8.91 -32.56 5.75
N LYS A 2 -8.69 -31.37 5.25
CA LYS A 2 -7.35 -30.79 5.03
C LYS A 2 -6.91 -30.12 6.32
N LYS A 3 -5.76 -30.53 6.85
CA LYS A 3 -5.16 -30.02 8.09
C LYS A 3 -4.71 -28.56 7.85
N ILE A 4 -5.31 -27.63 8.57
CA ILE A 4 -4.84 -26.24 8.66
C ILE A 4 -3.57 -26.28 9.50
N LEU A 5 -2.44 -26.01 8.86
CA LEU A 5 -1.15 -25.88 9.52
C LEU A 5 -1.10 -24.48 10.15
N LEU A 6 -1.42 -24.36 11.43
CA LEU A 6 -1.17 -23.16 12.23
C LEU A 6 0.34 -23.03 12.40
N LEU A 7 0.95 -22.13 11.65
CA LEU A 7 2.34 -21.72 11.87
C LEU A 7 2.32 -20.73 13.04
N ALA A 8 2.49 -21.23 14.25
CA ALA A 8 2.75 -20.40 15.43
C ALA A 8 4.18 -19.85 15.30
N LEU A 9 4.30 -18.61 14.84
CA LEU A 9 5.56 -17.87 14.86
C LEU A 9 5.83 -17.49 16.32
N SER A 10 6.62 -18.29 17.02
CA SER A 10 7.13 -17.96 18.35
C SER A 10 8.16 -16.83 18.21
N VAL A 11 7.73 -15.60 18.43
CA VAL A 11 8.63 -14.45 18.61
C VAL A 11 9.30 -14.62 19.96
N GLN A 12 10.52 -15.14 20.00
CA GLN A 12 11.36 -15.08 21.17
C GLN A 12 11.80 -13.62 21.40
N LEU A 13 11.18 -12.97 22.36
CA LEU A 13 11.66 -11.69 22.92
C LEU A 13 12.94 -11.98 23.70
N SER A 14 14.09 -11.92 23.04
CA SER A 14 15.39 -11.82 23.71
C SER A 14 15.51 -10.40 24.25
N SER A 15 15.25 -10.23 25.55
CA SER A 15 15.63 -9.05 26.33
C SER A 15 17.16 -8.99 26.41
N SER A 16 17.76 -8.25 25.49
CA SER A 16 19.17 -7.89 25.54
C SER A 16 19.36 -6.86 26.65
N TYR A 17 20.04 -7.21 27.71
CA TYR A 17 20.55 -6.25 28.71
C TYR A 17 21.54 -5.33 27.99
N ALA A 18 21.16 -4.08 27.81
CA ALA A 18 22.03 -3.04 27.26
C ALA A 18 23.08 -2.69 28.32
N GLN A 19 24.30 -3.17 28.16
CA GLN A 19 25.47 -2.55 28.76
C GLN A 19 25.71 -1.19 28.10
N ASN A 20 26.08 -0.18 28.88
CA ASN A 20 26.47 1.16 28.45
C ASN A 20 27.61 1.10 27.42
N ALA A 21 27.25 0.99 26.14
CA ALA A 21 28.13 1.35 25.04
C ALA A 21 27.75 2.79 24.65
N ASP A 22 28.73 3.64 24.41
CA ASP A 22 28.55 4.98 23.86
C ASP A 22 27.50 4.92 22.78
N GLN A 23 26.40 5.68 22.92
CA GLN A 23 25.29 5.65 21.96
C GLN A 23 25.82 6.17 20.62
N ILE A 24 26.30 5.27 19.78
CA ILE A 24 26.51 5.57 18.38
C ILE A 24 25.13 5.91 17.81
N GLN A 25 24.86 7.20 17.61
CA GLN A 25 23.59 7.68 17.11
C GLN A 25 23.31 6.98 15.76
N SER A 26 22.34 6.11 15.75
CA SER A 26 21.99 5.36 14.55
C SER A 26 21.55 6.33 13.46
N ASN A 27 22.13 6.19 12.25
CA ASN A 27 21.68 6.94 11.07
C ASN A 27 20.30 6.47 10.56
N TRP A 28 19.74 5.44 11.17
CA TRP A 28 18.43 4.88 10.82
C TRP A 28 17.36 5.37 11.78
N THR A 29 16.24 5.84 11.21
CA THR A 29 14.99 6.10 11.93
C THR A 29 13.98 5.04 11.52
N LYS A 30 13.41 4.34 12.49
CA LYS A 30 12.43 3.28 12.27
C LYS A 30 11.15 3.62 13.02
N LYS A 31 10.00 3.47 12.37
CA LYS A 31 8.67 3.67 12.96
C LYS A 31 7.71 2.70 12.31
N GLY A 32 6.98 1.95 13.12
CA GLY A 32 6.00 1.01 12.64
C GLY A 32 4.69 1.12 13.39
N VAL A 33 3.60 0.83 12.69
CA VAL A 33 2.26 0.71 13.27
C VAL A 33 1.63 -0.55 12.70
N ILE A 34 1.19 -1.43 13.59
CA ILE A 34 0.28 -2.53 13.26
C ILE A 34 -1.11 -2.09 13.70
N THR A 35 -2.09 -2.20 12.80
CA THR A 35 -3.47 -1.80 13.05
C THR A 35 -4.39 -2.97 12.77
N PHE A 36 -5.30 -3.28 13.70
CA PHE A 36 -6.42 -4.17 13.47
C PHE A 36 -7.72 -3.35 13.48
N LEU A 37 -8.40 -3.30 12.33
CA LEU A 37 -9.70 -2.65 12.18
C LEU A 37 -10.81 -3.69 12.22
N ALA A 38 -11.88 -3.40 12.95
CA ALA A 38 -13.09 -4.24 12.99
C ALA A 38 -14.34 -3.40 12.73
N ASN A 39 -15.31 -4.02 12.06
CA ASN A 39 -16.63 -3.47 11.82
C ASN A 39 -17.65 -4.60 11.91
N GLN A 40 -18.82 -4.33 12.51
CA GLN A 40 -19.92 -5.29 12.63
C GLN A 40 -21.26 -4.58 12.56
N SER A 41 -22.22 -5.20 11.84
CA SER A 41 -23.65 -4.86 11.90
C SER A 41 -24.43 -6.14 12.19
N SER A 42 -25.38 -6.07 13.12
CA SER A 42 -26.23 -7.20 13.50
C SER A 42 -27.67 -6.76 13.69
N PHE A 43 -28.59 -7.51 13.12
CA PHE A 43 -30.03 -7.21 13.12
C PHE A 43 -30.81 -8.42 13.63
N ASN A 44 -31.56 -8.25 14.71
CA ASN A 44 -32.41 -9.28 15.25
C ASN A 44 -33.85 -8.77 15.36
N ASN A 45 -34.80 -9.41 14.67
CA ASN A 45 -36.22 -9.02 14.61
C ASN A 45 -36.42 -7.54 14.16
N TRP A 46 -35.50 -7.02 13.35
CA TRP A 46 -35.50 -5.65 12.86
C TRP A 46 -36.34 -5.56 11.58
N ILE A 47 -37.53 -4.90 11.65
CA ILE A 47 -38.51 -4.87 10.56
C ILE A 47 -38.10 -3.92 9.42
N ALA A 48 -37.32 -2.87 9.72
CA ALA A 48 -36.95 -1.84 8.75
C ALA A 48 -35.88 -2.26 7.74
N GLY A 49 -35.45 -3.53 7.75
CA GLY A 49 -34.42 -4.07 6.87
C GLY A 49 -33.02 -3.94 7.47
N GLY A 50 -32.06 -4.65 6.87
CA GLY A 50 -30.65 -4.71 7.27
C GLY A 50 -30.10 -6.10 7.03
N VAL A 51 -28.78 -6.20 6.84
CA VAL A 51 -28.07 -7.47 6.65
C VAL A 51 -26.91 -7.57 7.63
N ASP A 52 -26.86 -8.67 8.38
CA ASP A 52 -25.76 -8.94 9.30
C ASP A 52 -24.43 -9.02 8.52
N ASN A 53 -23.43 -8.30 8.98
CA ASN A 53 -22.08 -8.40 8.43
C ASN A 53 -21.03 -8.24 9.53
N ILE A 54 -19.87 -8.81 9.26
CA ILE A 54 -18.65 -8.61 10.05
C ILE A 54 -17.46 -8.49 9.12
N SER A 55 -16.57 -7.55 9.40
CA SER A 55 -15.32 -7.39 8.67
C SER A 55 -14.15 -7.14 9.62
N GLY A 56 -12.98 -7.58 9.19
CA GLY A 56 -11.73 -7.34 9.88
C GLY A 56 -10.61 -7.04 8.89
N THR A 57 -9.74 -6.08 9.20
CA THR A 57 -8.56 -5.75 8.40
C THR A 57 -7.35 -5.65 9.31
N LEU A 58 -6.28 -6.38 8.97
CA LEU A 58 -4.96 -6.25 9.56
C LEU A 58 -4.10 -5.39 8.66
N GLY A 59 -3.48 -4.35 9.21
CA GLY A 59 -2.62 -3.42 8.50
C GLY A 59 -1.24 -3.31 9.16
N LEU A 60 -0.21 -3.13 8.34
CA LEU A 60 1.13 -2.76 8.72
C LEU A 60 1.54 -1.52 7.92
N ASN A 61 2.08 -0.51 8.60
CA ASN A 61 2.73 0.63 8.00
C ASN A 61 4.08 0.80 8.69
N TYR A 62 5.18 0.64 7.94
CA TYR A 62 6.52 0.63 8.50
C TYR A 62 7.46 1.52 7.67
N ASP A 63 7.99 2.56 8.33
CA ASP A 63 9.00 3.45 7.78
C ASP A 63 10.37 3.09 8.37
N PHE A 64 11.39 2.92 7.51
CA PHE A 64 12.79 2.72 7.91
C PHE A 64 13.70 3.55 7.03
N ASN A 65 14.06 4.72 7.54
CA ASN A 65 14.76 5.76 6.80
C ASN A 65 16.20 5.91 7.29
N TYR A 66 17.12 6.04 6.35
CA TYR A 66 18.54 6.30 6.62
C TYR A 66 18.88 7.73 6.22
N LEU A 67 19.62 8.41 7.08
CA LEU A 67 20.16 9.75 6.79
C LEU A 67 21.58 9.85 7.32
N LYS A 68 22.54 10.07 6.41
CA LYS A 68 23.92 10.36 6.77
C LYS A 68 24.54 11.30 5.76
N GLU A 69 25.09 12.44 6.24
CA GLU A 69 25.80 13.43 5.42
C GLU A 69 24.98 13.85 4.18
N HIS A 70 25.40 13.37 3.00
CA HIS A 70 24.78 13.70 1.71
C HIS A 70 23.80 12.65 1.20
N TRP A 71 23.56 11.57 1.94
CA TRP A 71 22.73 10.46 1.53
C TRP A 71 21.47 10.36 2.37
N THR A 72 20.33 10.19 1.72
CA THR A 72 19.07 9.77 2.32
C THR A 72 18.58 8.50 1.63
N TRP A 73 18.00 7.59 2.40
CA TRP A 73 17.35 6.40 1.86
C TRP A 73 16.05 6.19 2.60
N ASP A 74 14.97 6.63 1.96
CA ASP A 74 13.63 6.57 2.52
C ASP A 74 12.94 5.30 2.07
N ASN A 75 12.43 4.53 3.03
CA ASN A 75 11.72 3.29 2.77
C ASN A 75 10.39 3.28 3.51
N LYS A 76 9.34 2.83 2.83
CA LYS A 76 8.00 2.64 3.38
C LYS A 76 7.44 1.31 2.93
N LEU A 77 7.10 0.45 3.89
CA LEU A 77 6.41 -0.82 3.67
C LEU A 77 4.97 -0.69 4.15
N ILE A 78 4.03 -0.99 3.27
CA ILE A 78 2.60 -1.02 3.56
C ILE A 78 2.09 -2.42 3.26
N ALA A 79 1.38 -3.01 4.23
CA ALA A 79 0.73 -4.28 4.03
C ALA A 79 -0.66 -4.26 4.66
N ASN A 80 -1.68 -4.65 3.91
CA ASN A 80 -3.06 -4.70 4.38
C ASN A 80 -3.72 -5.98 3.89
N PHE A 81 -4.37 -6.70 4.80
CA PHE A 81 -5.22 -7.82 4.45
C PHE A 81 -6.53 -7.75 5.23
N GLY A 82 -7.64 -7.77 4.53
CA GLY A 82 -8.97 -7.65 5.11
C GLY A 82 -9.95 -8.62 4.48
N ILE A 83 -10.88 -9.08 5.30
CA ILE A 83 -11.99 -9.94 4.89
C ILE A 83 -13.32 -9.37 5.40
N THR A 84 -14.37 -9.66 4.68
CA THR A 84 -15.74 -9.37 5.09
C THR A 84 -16.60 -10.61 4.91
N LYS A 85 -17.54 -10.82 5.84
CA LYS A 85 -18.59 -11.84 5.77
C LYS A 85 -19.93 -11.15 5.88
N ILE A 86 -20.75 -11.28 4.86
CA ILE A 86 -22.14 -10.85 4.81
C ILE A 86 -22.98 -12.10 4.99
N LYS A 87 -24.06 -12.01 5.78
CA LYS A 87 -24.97 -13.13 6.01
C LYS A 87 -25.57 -13.61 4.68
N GLY A 88 -25.44 -14.91 4.42
CA GLY A 88 -25.93 -15.53 3.18
C GLY A 88 -24.96 -15.44 1.99
N GLN A 89 -23.79 -14.80 2.12
CA GLN A 89 -22.76 -14.74 1.08
C GLN A 89 -21.49 -15.49 1.52
N GLU A 90 -20.62 -15.84 0.59
CA GLU A 90 -19.27 -16.33 0.90
C GLU A 90 -18.40 -15.22 1.51
N VAL A 91 -17.29 -15.62 2.14
CA VAL A 91 -16.28 -14.66 2.65
C VAL A 91 -15.59 -14.01 1.47
N GLN A 92 -15.49 -12.68 1.48
CA GLN A 92 -14.87 -11.88 0.42
C GLN A 92 -13.66 -11.12 0.95
N LYS A 93 -12.67 -10.87 0.09
CA LYS A 93 -11.59 -9.92 0.39
C LYS A 93 -12.13 -8.50 0.38
N SER A 94 -11.84 -7.74 1.41
CA SER A 94 -12.14 -6.30 1.50
C SER A 94 -10.91 -5.44 1.34
N SER A 95 -9.71 -5.99 1.59
CA SER A 95 -8.42 -5.35 1.38
C SER A 95 -7.34 -6.40 1.12
N ASP A 96 -6.45 -6.13 0.18
CA ASP A 96 -5.30 -6.99 -0.11
C ASP A 96 -4.24 -6.14 -0.81
N LEU A 97 -3.15 -5.81 -0.09
CA LEU A 97 -2.09 -4.94 -0.58
C LEU A 97 -0.77 -5.28 0.10
N LEU A 98 0.27 -5.45 -0.69
CA LEU A 98 1.65 -5.39 -0.27
C LEU A 98 2.37 -4.36 -1.13
N GLU A 99 2.89 -3.30 -0.53
CA GLU A 99 3.59 -2.25 -1.24
C GLU A 99 4.87 -1.87 -0.52
N TRP A 100 5.97 -1.79 -1.27
CA TRP A 100 7.24 -1.29 -0.79
C TRP A 100 7.71 -0.14 -1.67
N ASN A 101 7.87 1.02 -1.05
CA ASN A 101 8.42 2.22 -1.65
C ASN A 101 9.83 2.46 -1.11
N SER A 102 10.80 2.68 -1.99
CA SER A 102 12.20 2.92 -1.65
C SER A 102 12.76 4.05 -2.52
N ILE A 103 13.34 5.08 -1.90
CA ILE A 103 13.96 6.21 -2.60
C ILE A 103 15.34 6.45 -2.01
N LEU A 104 16.37 6.15 -2.78
CA LEU A 104 17.75 6.51 -2.47
C LEU A 104 18.04 7.88 -3.06
N GLY A 105 18.55 8.81 -2.26
CA GLY A 105 18.86 10.18 -2.67
C GLY A 105 20.27 10.61 -2.30
N LYS A 106 20.98 11.25 -3.25
CA LYS A 106 22.25 11.94 -3.02
C LYS A 106 22.02 13.44 -3.07
N LYS A 107 22.39 14.16 -2.00
CA LYS A 107 22.21 15.61 -1.86
C LYS A 107 22.76 16.35 -3.08
N ALA A 108 21.91 17.16 -3.70
CA ALA A 108 22.30 18.06 -4.79
C ALA A 108 22.44 19.50 -4.24
N LYS A 109 21.35 20.19 -3.95
CA LYS A 109 21.34 21.56 -3.43
C LYS A 109 20.09 21.80 -2.57
N ASN A 110 20.25 22.45 -1.42
CA ASN A 110 19.15 22.77 -0.49
C ASN A 110 18.34 21.52 -0.10
N LEU A 111 17.09 21.44 -0.52
CA LEU A 111 16.15 20.33 -0.26
C LEU A 111 16.08 19.32 -1.41
N TRP A 112 16.90 19.48 -2.46
CA TRP A 112 16.91 18.66 -3.63
C TRP A 112 18.00 17.58 -3.57
N TYR A 113 17.65 16.37 -4.07
CA TYR A 113 18.52 15.21 -4.18
C TYR A 113 18.40 14.63 -5.59
N TYR A 114 19.51 14.16 -6.16
CA TYR A 114 19.48 13.19 -7.24
C TYR A 114 18.99 11.89 -6.65
N SER A 115 18.02 11.24 -7.26
CA SER A 115 17.39 10.05 -6.70
C SER A 115 17.39 8.87 -7.65
N PHE A 116 17.29 7.68 -7.06
CA PHE A 116 16.83 6.48 -7.71
C PHE A 116 15.74 5.87 -6.85
N PHE A 117 14.57 5.60 -7.44
CA PHE A 117 13.46 5.02 -6.71
C PHE A 117 13.14 3.62 -7.20
N LEU A 118 12.55 2.82 -6.31
CA LEU A 118 11.92 1.54 -6.56
C LEU A 118 10.57 1.52 -5.87
N ASN A 119 9.51 1.16 -6.59
CA ASN A 119 8.21 0.82 -6.03
C ASN A 119 7.88 -0.62 -6.45
N PHE A 120 7.49 -1.42 -5.48
CA PHE A 120 6.94 -2.75 -5.70
C PHE A 120 5.55 -2.83 -5.08
N LYS A 121 4.55 -3.26 -5.85
CA LYS A 121 3.16 -3.36 -5.40
C LYS A 121 2.53 -4.65 -5.89
N THR A 122 1.87 -5.40 -4.99
CA THR A 122 1.16 -6.64 -5.31
C THR A 122 0.08 -6.94 -4.26
N GLN A 123 -0.47 -8.14 -4.32
CA GLN A 123 -1.44 -8.71 -3.40
C GLN A 123 -0.88 -9.97 -2.74
N PHE A 124 -1.46 -10.39 -1.58
CA PHE A 124 -1.02 -11.56 -0.81
C PHE A 124 -1.71 -12.84 -1.22
N ALA A 125 -2.99 -12.75 -1.57
CA ALA A 125 -3.86 -13.92 -1.62
C ALA A 125 -4.72 -13.94 -2.87
N ASP A 126 -5.12 -15.16 -3.21
CA ASP A 126 -6.11 -15.39 -4.25
C ASP A 126 -7.46 -14.80 -3.85
N ASP A 127 -8.30 -14.46 -4.83
CA ASP A 127 -9.67 -14.08 -4.55
C ASP A 127 -10.42 -15.23 -3.88
N LEU A 128 -11.16 -14.89 -2.85
CA LEU A 128 -11.94 -15.85 -2.07
C LEU A 128 -13.27 -16.20 -2.74
N ASP A 129 -13.76 -15.32 -3.60
CA ASP A 129 -14.95 -15.52 -4.40
C ASP A 129 -14.57 -16.04 -5.79
N LYS A 130 -15.03 -17.26 -6.10
CA LYS A 130 -14.71 -17.96 -7.36
C LYS A 130 -15.46 -17.37 -8.58
N ASP A 131 -16.50 -16.60 -8.34
CA ASP A 131 -17.34 -15.98 -9.39
C ASP A 131 -16.87 -14.56 -9.76
N THR A 132 -15.76 -14.09 -9.15
CA THR A 132 -15.19 -12.78 -9.46
C THR A 132 -14.67 -12.73 -10.89
N LYS A 133 -15.15 -11.78 -11.68
CA LYS A 133 -14.59 -11.50 -13.01
C LYS A 133 -13.21 -10.83 -12.85
N GLY A 134 -12.18 -11.44 -13.43
CA GLY A 134 -10.80 -10.97 -13.33
C GLY A 134 -10.18 -11.27 -11.95
N PRO A 135 -10.14 -12.55 -11.55
CA PRO A 135 -9.60 -12.93 -10.24
C PRO A 135 -8.16 -12.46 -10.09
N THR A 136 -7.80 -12.04 -8.88
CA THR A 136 -6.44 -11.66 -8.54
C THR A 136 -5.80 -12.73 -7.65
N THR A 137 -4.51 -12.95 -7.83
CA THR A 137 -3.74 -13.94 -7.06
C THR A 137 -2.43 -13.32 -6.55
N PHE A 138 -1.66 -14.05 -5.75
CA PHE A 138 -0.34 -13.59 -5.34
C PHE A 138 0.54 -13.30 -6.57
N LEU A 139 1.14 -12.10 -6.62
CA LEU A 139 1.93 -11.58 -7.74
C LEU A 139 1.16 -11.43 -9.07
N SER A 140 -0.17 -11.46 -9.05
CA SER A 140 -0.98 -11.31 -10.25
C SER A 140 -2.21 -10.40 -10.01
N PRO A 141 -2.08 -9.07 -10.25
CA PRO A 141 -0.91 -8.38 -10.80
C PRO A 141 0.18 -8.06 -9.77
N ALA A 142 1.43 -8.01 -10.22
CA ALA A 142 2.50 -7.31 -9.52
C ALA A 142 3.05 -6.18 -10.40
N TYR A 143 3.33 -5.05 -9.78
CA TYR A 143 3.92 -3.87 -10.41
C TYR A 143 5.29 -3.62 -9.83
N ILE A 144 6.29 -3.47 -10.70
CA ILE A 144 7.64 -3.06 -10.33
C ILE A 144 7.96 -1.79 -11.11
N GLN A 145 8.19 -0.68 -10.41
CA GLN A 145 8.55 0.60 -11.02
C GLN A 145 9.89 1.07 -10.46
N PHE A 146 10.76 1.54 -11.32
CA PHE A 146 12.04 2.13 -10.89
C PHE A 146 12.59 3.10 -11.92
N GLY A 147 13.44 4.00 -11.46
CA GLY A 147 14.10 4.94 -12.35
C GLY A 147 14.87 6.03 -11.63
N PRO A 148 15.73 6.75 -12.36
CA PRO A 148 16.40 7.95 -11.87
C PRO A 148 15.43 9.12 -11.79
N GLY A 149 15.66 10.02 -10.83
CA GLY A 149 14.79 11.16 -10.62
C GLY A 149 15.42 12.30 -9.85
N LEU A 150 14.57 13.29 -9.54
CA LEU A 150 14.84 14.42 -8.67
C LEU A 150 13.89 14.33 -7.47
N PHE A 151 14.47 14.21 -6.30
CA PHE A 151 13.74 14.08 -5.04
C PHE A 151 13.85 15.38 -4.25
N TRP A 152 12.69 16.02 -4.00
CA TRP A 152 12.57 17.15 -3.12
C TRP A 152 12.05 16.69 -1.76
N LYS A 153 12.84 16.87 -0.72
CA LYS A 153 12.52 16.43 0.64
C LYS A 153 12.60 17.62 1.59
N LYS A 154 11.44 18.15 2.00
CA LYS A 154 11.35 19.20 3.01
C LYS A 154 11.48 18.62 4.41
N SER A 155 10.86 17.46 4.63
CA SER A 155 10.88 16.69 5.89
C SER A 155 10.42 15.26 5.60
N ASP A 156 10.40 14.40 6.62
CA ASP A 156 9.78 13.07 6.49
C ASP A 156 8.27 13.14 6.25
N ASN A 157 7.65 14.28 6.55
CA ASN A 157 6.21 14.50 6.36
C ASN A 157 5.84 15.16 5.03
N LEU A 158 6.80 15.69 4.28
CA LEU A 158 6.53 16.32 2.98
C LEU A 158 7.69 16.09 2.01
N LYS A 159 7.43 15.30 1.01
CA LYS A 159 8.40 14.88 0.01
C LYS A 159 7.74 14.59 -1.34
N ILE A 160 8.46 14.91 -2.42
CA ILE A 160 8.01 14.72 -3.80
C ILE A 160 9.18 14.16 -4.59
N ASN A 161 8.96 13.12 -5.38
CA ASN A 161 9.92 12.59 -6.32
C ASN A 161 9.38 12.71 -7.74
N PHE A 162 10.20 13.22 -8.66
CA PHE A 162 9.92 13.28 -10.09
C PHE A 162 10.94 12.43 -10.83
N ALA A 163 10.49 11.40 -11.53
CA ALA A 163 11.34 10.47 -12.28
C ALA A 163 10.93 10.44 -13.76
N PRO A 164 11.63 11.18 -14.63
CA PRO A 164 11.26 11.33 -16.04
C PRO A 164 11.57 10.10 -16.89
N ALA A 165 12.34 9.15 -16.38
CA ALA A 165 12.70 7.91 -17.06
C ALA A 165 12.39 6.72 -16.13
N THR A 166 11.10 6.41 -15.99
CA THR A 166 10.57 5.33 -15.16
C THR A 166 10.32 4.09 -16.01
N SER A 167 10.98 3.00 -15.67
CA SER A 167 10.63 1.66 -16.16
C SER A 167 9.55 1.07 -15.27
N ARG A 168 8.47 0.54 -15.86
CA ARG A 168 7.39 -0.17 -15.17
C ARG A 168 7.22 -1.56 -15.79
N PHE A 169 7.26 -2.59 -14.95
CA PHE A 169 6.91 -3.95 -15.31
C PHE A 169 5.60 -4.32 -14.63
N ILE A 170 4.66 -4.84 -15.40
CA ILE A 170 3.42 -5.45 -14.91
C ILE A 170 3.57 -6.94 -15.11
N ILE A 171 3.41 -7.69 -14.03
CA ILE A 171 3.59 -9.15 -14.00
C ILE A 171 2.25 -9.78 -13.63
N VAL A 172 1.86 -10.81 -14.36
CA VAL A 172 0.63 -11.57 -14.11
C VAL A 172 0.86 -13.07 -14.34
N ASP A 173 0.03 -13.89 -13.73
CA ASP A 173 -0.05 -15.31 -14.10
C ASP A 173 -0.70 -15.41 -15.51
N LYS A 174 0.04 -16.01 -16.45
CA LYS A 174 -0.43 -16.19 -17.82
C LYS A 174 -1.73 -17.01 -17.93
N SER A 175 -2.02 -17.86 -16.95
CA SER A 175 -3.25 -18.65 -16.92
C SER A 175 -4.51 -17.80 -16.73
N LEU A 176 -4.35 -16.57 -16.23
CA LEU A 176 -5.43 -15.58 -16.05
C LEU A 176 -5.65 -14.69 -17.27
N THR A 177 -4.80 -14.79 -18.30
CA THR A 177 -4.97 -14.04 -19.55
C THR A 177 -5.94 -14.82 -20.45
N LEU A 178 -7.09 -14.20 -20.76
CA LEU A 178 -8.13 -14.82 -21.59
C LEU A 178 -7.93 -14.52 -23.08
N PRO A 179 -8.45 -15.37 -24.00
CA PRO A 179 -8.42 -15.12 -25.43
C PRO A 179 -9.09 -13.77 -25.78
N ASN A 180 -8.37 -12.96 -26.58
CA ASN A 180 -8.82 -11.65 -27.06
C ASN A 180 -9.07 -10.59 -25.97
N GLU A 181 -8.67 -10.83 -24.72
CA GLU A 181 -8.76 -9.87 -23.64
C GLU A 181 -7.38 -9.59 -23.03
N LYS A 182 -7.15 -8.34 -22.60
CA LYS A 182 -5.95 -7.98 -21.86
C LYS A 182 -6.23 -8.06 -20.37
N TYR A 183 -5.36 -8.71 -19.63
CA TYR A 183 -5.44 -8.79 -18.18
C TYR A 183 -4.39 -7.84 -17.56
N PHE A 184 -4.82 -6.73 -16.96
CA PHE A 184 -3.98 -5.62 -16.53
C PHE A 184 -3.03 -5.11 -17.64
N GLY A 185 -3.55 -5.03 -18.87
CA GLY A 185 -2.79 -4.63 -20.04
C GLY A 185 -1.85 -5.68 -20.62
N VAL A 186 -1.67 -6.83 -19.97
CA VAL A 186 -0.87 -7.96 -20.48
C VAL A 186 -1.68 -8.77 -21.47
N GLU A 187 -1.08 -9.05 -22.64
CA GLU A 187 -1.73 -9.79 -23.73
C GLU A 187 -1.87 -11.27 -23.40
N GLU A 188 -2.80 -11.94 -24.08
CA GLU A 188 -3.02 -13.38 -24.00
C GLU A 188 -1.72 -14.20 -24.09
N GLY A 189 -1.58 -15.18 -23.19
CA GLY A 189 -0.44 -16.11 -23.13
C GLY A 189 0.88 -15.47 -22.69
N LYS A 190 0.92 -14.16 -22.44
CA LYS A 190 2.08 -13.47 -21.85
C LYS A 190 1.96 -13.37 -20.34
N SER A 191 3.08 -13.21 -19.65
CA SER A 191 3.14 -13.02 -18.19
C SER A 191 3.63 -11.64 -17.80
N THR A 192 4.07 -10.82 -18.75
CA THR A 192 4.67 -9.52 -18.46
C THR A 192 4.32 -8.48 -19.53
N ARG A 193 4.21 -7.23 -19.08
CA ARG A 193 4.18 -6.04 -19.93
C ARG A 193 5.22 -5.06 -19.43
N TYR A 194 5.96 -4.45 -20.35
CA TYR A 194 6.91 -3.40 -20.08
C TYR A 194 6.39 -2.05 -20.54
N GLU A 195 6.63 -1.02 -19.72
CA GLU A 195 6.31 0.36 -20.01
C GLU A 195 7.49 1.25 -19.64
N LEU A 196 7.68 2.33 -20.38
CA LEU A 196 8.64 3.38 -20.11
C LEU A 196 7.90 4.71 -20.06
N GLY A 197 8.15 5.51 -19.02
CA GLY A 197 7.41 6.75 -18.89
C GLY A 197 8.00 7.72 -17.88
N ALA A 198 7.18 8.69 -17.48
CA ALA A 198 7.46 9.58 -16.36
C ALA A 198 6.57 9.23 -15.17
N SER A 199 7.13 9.35 -13.96
CA SER A 199 6.37 9.23 -12.72
C SER A 199 6.56 10.43 -11.80
N ILE A 200 5.51 10.75 -11.05
CA ILE A 200 5.54 11.68 -9.94
C ILE A 200 4.99 10.93 -8.73
N SER A 201 5.72 10.90 -7.63
CA SER A 201 5.22 10.44 -6.34
C SER A 201 5.30 11.55 -5.31
N ALA A 202 4.25 11.75 -4.53
CA ALA A 202 4.20 12.73 -3.47
C ALA A 202 3.66 12.11 -2.18
N TYR A 203 4.26 12.46 -1.07
CA TYR A 203 3.86 12.10 0.27
C TYR A 203 3.65 13.34 1.12
N TYR A 204 2.50 13.45 1.76
CA TYR A 204 2.20 14.53 2.67
C TYR A 204 1.42 14.05 3.88
N LYS A 205 2.03 14.20 5.06
CA LYS A 205 1.42 13.92 6.35
C LYS A 205 1.29 15.20 7.17
N LEU A 206 0.11 15.44 7.71
CA LEU A 206 -0.17 16.61 8.56
C LEU A 206 -1.03 16.23 9.75
N ASN A 207 -0.87 16.97 10.84
CA ASN A 207 -1.75 16.90 11.99
C ASN A 207 -2.82 17.97 11.82
N LEU A 208 -4.07 17.55 11.64
CA LEU A 208 -5.23 18.46 11.56
C LEU A 208 -5.59 19.00 12.94
N MET A 209 -5.46 18.13 13.94
CA MET A 209 -5.68 18.42 15.37
C MET A 209 -4.70 17.61 16.21
N LYS A 210 -4.67 17.86 17.52
CA LYS A 210 -3.77 17.16 18.46
C LYS A 210 -3.84 15.63 18.35
N ASN A 211 -5.03 15.09 18.06
CA ASN A 211 -5.31 13.66 17.99
C ASN A 211 -5.81 13.20 16.61
N ILE A 212 -5.74 14.06 15.59
CA ILE A 212 -6.18 13.74 14.21
C ILE A 212 -5.05 14.02 13.25
N SER A 213 -4.57 12.99 12.59
CA SER A 213 -3.56 13.09 11.53
C SER A 213 -4.11 12.61 10.19
N MET A 214 -3.64 13.23 9.12
CA MET A 214 -3.99 12.87 7.75
C MET A 214 -2.71 12.60 6.96
N GLU A 215 -2.65 11.44 6.32
CA GLU A 215 -1.57 11.02 5.44
C GLU A 215 -2.10 10.94 4.01
N ASN A 216 -1.36 11.53 3.07
CA ASN A 216 -1.70 11.53 1.65
C ASN A 216 -0.55 10.95 0.86
N ILE A 217 -0.84 10.03 -0.04
CA ILE A 217 0.10 9.40 -0.97
C ILE A 217 -0.48 9.56 -2.37
N LEU A 218 0.28 10.17 -3.26
CA LEU A 218 -0.10 10.36 -4.66
C LEU A 218 0.97 9.75 -5.55
N ASN A 219 0.56 8.91 -6.49
CA ASN A 219 1.39 8.40 -7.55
C ASN A 219 0.73 8.68 -8.90
N LEU A 220 1.49 9.27 -9.80
CA LEU A 220 1.11 9.53 -11.18
C LEU A 220 2.11 8.85 -12.11
N PHE A 221 1.63 8.27 -13.21
CA PHE A 221 2.49 7.70 -14.23
C PHE A 221 1.93 7.99 -15.63
N SER A 222 2.80 8.37 -16.54
CA SER A 222 2.48 8.57 -17.97
C SER A 222 3.35 7.66 -18.80
N ASN A 223 2.74 6.77 -19.59
CA ASN A 223 3.44 5.81 -20.44
C ASN A 223 3.82 6.44 -21.79
N TYR A 224 5.11 6.61 -22.06
CA TYR A 224 5.60 7.18 -23.31
C TYR A 224 5.39 6.26 -24.52
N LEU A 225 5.29 4.94 -24.27
CA LEU A 225 5.16 3.94 -25.33
C LEU A 225 3.71 3.73 -25.80
N ASN A 226 2.74 4.22 -25.01
CA ASN A 226 1.33 4.07 -25.32
C ASN A 226 0.51 5.19 -24.68
N GLU A 227 -0.12 6.02 -25.52
CA GLU A 227 -1.04 7.08 -25.10
C GLU A 227 -0.50 7.98 -23.95
N ALA A 228 0.67 8.60 -24.15
CA ALA A 228 1.38 9.38 -23.13
C ALA A 228 0.53 10.52 -22.48
N ARG A 229 -0.58 10.91 -23.08
CA ARG A 229 -1.53 11.89 -22.51
C ARG A 229 -2.45 11.28 -21.48
N ASN A 230 -2.57 9.96 -21.45
CA ASN A 230 -3.33 9.23 -20.45
C ASN A 230 -2.44 9.04 -19.21
N ILE A 231 -2.86 9.59 -18.09
CA ILE A 231 -2.08 9.59 -16.86
C ILE A 231 -2.75 8.64 -15.86
N ASP A 232 -2.05 7.58 -15.50
CA ASP A 232 -2.46 6.72 -14.41
C ASP A 232 -2.35 7.47 -13.08
N LEU A 233 -3.34 7.31 -12.24
CA LEU A 233 -3.46 7.91 -10.92
C LEU A 233 -3.62 6.82 -9.86
N ASP A 234 -2.85 6.87 -8.79
CA ASP A 234 -3.14 6.18 -7.54
C ASP A 234 -2.99 7.18 -6.39
N TYR A 235 -4.12 7.57 -5.81
CA TYR A 235 -4.19 8.48 -4.68
C TYR A 235 -4.78 7.78 -3.47
N SER A 236 -4.07 7.84 -2.35
CA SER A 236 -4.55 7.33 -1.07
C SER A 236 -4.54 8.42 -0.01
N MET A 237 -5.62 8.54 0.75
CA MET A 237 -5.73 9.39 1.92
C MET A 237 -6.13 8.54 3.12
N ASN A 238 -5.39 8.67 4.23
CA ASN A 238 -5.66 8.01 5.50
C ASN A 238 -5.84 9.06 6.60
N LEU A 239 -7.01 9.10 7.18
CA LEU A 239 -7.34 9.94 8.34
C LEU A 239 -7.38 9.06 9.58
N ILE A 240 -6.50 9.36 10.54
CA ILE A 240 -6.37 8.61 11.79
C ILE A 240 -6.81 9.52 12.95
N MET A 241 -7.85 9.10 13.63
CA MET A 241 -8.43 9.80 14.78
C MET A 241 -8.12 9.00 16.05
N THR A 242 -7.10 9.41 16.79
CA THR A 242 -6.60 8.72 17.98
C THR A 242 -7.52 9.00 19.17
N VAL A 243 -8.13 7.94 19.73
CA VAL A 243 -8.96 8.01 20.94
C VAL A 243 -8.07 7.93 22.19
N ASN A 244 -7.14 6.95 22.20
CA ASN A 244 -6.15 6.77 23.25
C ASN A 244 -4.90 6.06 22.70
N LYS A 245 -3.98 5.62 23.58
CA LYS A 245 -2.74 4.95 23.17
C LYS A 245 -2.96 3.71 22.27
N TYR A 246 -4.08 3.04 22.38
CA TYR A 246 -4.33 1.77 21.69
C TYR A 246 -5.47 1.86 20.67
N ILE A 247 -6.44 2.74 20.86
CA ILE A 247 -7.68 2.81 20.10
C ILE A 247 -7.67 4.01 19.18
N SER A 248 -8.01 3.80 17.91
CA SER A 248 -8.25 4.84 16.91
C SER A 248 -9.50 4.53 16.09
N ALA A 249 -10.12 5.58 15.54
CA ALA A 249 -10.99 5.46 14.39
C ALA A 249 -10.18 5.84 13.14
N ASN A 250 -10.30 5.03 12.08
CA ASN A 250 -9.55 5.22 10.85
C ASN A 250 -10.51 5.34 9.68
N PHE A 251 -10.26 6.32 8.82
CA PHE A 251 -10.97 6.50 7.57
C PHE A 251 -9.95 6.58 6.43
N SER A 252 -10.06 5.70 5.46
CA SER A 252 -9.20 5.68 4.29
C SER A 252 -10.00 5.79 3.00
N ILE A 253 -9.47 6.54 2.05
CA ILE A 253 -9.95 6.59 0.67
C ILE A 253 -8.77 6.26 -0.23
N GLN A 254 -9.00 5.40 -1.21
CA GLN A 254 -8.09 5.18 -2.32
C GLN A 254 -8.85 5.37 -3.62
N THR A 255 -8.26 6.14 -4.54
CA THR A 255 -8.80 6.36 -5.88
C THR A 255 -7.74 5.99 -6.90
N ILE A 256 -8.07 5.08 -7.81
CA ILE A 256 -7.19 4.59 -8.86
C ILE A 256 -7.83 4.89 -10.22
N TYR A 257 -7.03 5.35 -11.16
CA TYR A 257 -7.32 5.37 -12.57
C TYR A 257 -6.16 4.73 -13.31
N ASP A 258 -6.43 3.62 -14.00
CA ASP A 258 -5.50 2.90 -14.87
C ASP A 258 -6.38 2.27 -15.97
N ASP A 259 -6.38 2.85 -17.17
CA ASP A 259 -7.22 2.43 -18.28
C ASP A 259 -6.87 1.06 -18.85
N ASN A 260 -5.67 0.56 -18.54
CA ASN A 260 -5.25 -0.80 -18.89
C ASN A 260 -5.87 -1.85 -17.96
N ALA A 261 -6.23 -1.47 -16.72
CA ALA A 261 -6.92 -2.33 -15.78
C ALA A 261 -8.45 -2.14 -15.86
N PHE A 262 -8.91 -0.88 -15.83
CA PHE A 262 -10.33 -0.53 -15.89
C PHE A 262 -10.51 0.89 -16.44
N ARG A 263 -11.37 1.05 -17.44
CA ARG A 263 -11.69 2.37 -18.03
C ARG A 263 -12.65 3.15 -17.14
N GLY A 264 -12.12 3.79 -16.12
CA GLY A 264 -12.88 4.61 -15.17
C GLY A 264 -12.15 4.80 -13.84
N LEU A 265 -12.67 5.70 -13.02
CA LEU A 265 -12.19 5.88 -11.65
C LEU A 265 -12.69 4.72 -10.79
N GLN A 266 -11.76 4.07 -10.10
CA GLN A 266 -12.03 3.08 -9.08
C GLN A 266 -11.82 3.73 -7.71
N THR A 267 -12.81 3.67 -6.83
CA THR A 267 -12.72 4.27 -5.50
C THR A 267 -13.06 3.24 -4.45
N ARG A 268 -12.21 3.16 -3.43
CA ARG A 268 -12.42 2.34 -2.23
C ARG A 268 -12.43 3.25 -1.01
N GLN A 269 -13.40 3.06 -0.13
CA GLN A 269 -13.49 3.74 1.15
C GLN A 269 -13.60 2.70 2.26
N VAL A 270 -12.85 2.89 3.34
CA VAL A 270 -12.90 2.03 4.51
C VAL A 270 -12.95 2.92 5.76
N PHE A 271 -13.93 2.69 6.60
CA PHE A 271 -14.05 3.27 7.93
C PHE A 271 -14.12 2.15 8.96
N GLY A 272 -13.40 2.29 10.05
CA GLY A 272 -13.42 1.28 11.11
C GLY A 272 -12.83 1.81 12.42
N ILE A 273 -13.14 1.10 13.50
CA ILE A 273 -12.49 1.30 14.79
C ILE A 273 -11.38 0.27 14.88
N GLY A 274 -10.19 0.71 15.31
CA GLY A 274 -9.01 -0.11 15.32
C GLY A 274 -8.28 -0.11 16.65
N VAL A 275 -7.52 -1.20 16.83
CA VAL A 275 -6.48 -1.28 17.86
C VAL A 275 -5.13 -1.13 17.16
N ASN A 276 -4.32 -0.20 17.66
CA ASN A 276 -2.99 0.09 17.12
C ASN A 276 -1.91 -0.36 18.08
N TYR A 277 -0.81 -0.83 17.49
CA TYR A 277 0.44 -1.10 18.20
C TYR A 277 1.58 -0.37 17.46
N ASP A 278 2.13 0.66 18.12
CA ASP A 278 3.26 1.45 17.61
C ASP A 278 4.58 0.82 18.10
N PHE A 279 5.61 0.74 17.23
CA PHE A 279 6.94 0.20 17.53
C PHE A 279 8.07 0.89 16.78
#